data_b280be564f5981ef24996d0918d74543
#
_entry.id   b280be564f5981ef24996d0918d74543
#
_cell.length_a   1.000
_cell.length_b   1.000
_cell.length_c   1.000
_cell.angle_alpha   90.00
_cell.angle_beta   90.00
_cell.angle_gamma   90.00
#
_symmetry.space_group_name_H-M   'P 1'
#
loop_
_entity.id
_entity.type
_entity.pdbx_description
1 polymer ?
#
loop_
_entity_poly.entity_id
_entity_poly.type
_entity_poly.pdbx_seq_one_letter_code
_entity_poly.pdbx_strand_id
1 'polypeptide(L)'
;MTCPCAHSRFRWLRQFCSMLCVLVGCCSVPTRGAQDLDKPLLNIDEDITAFAYAPDGRIVYSVHRNFKTKLYDLEHDDIWLQEAGGKRRRLLEGQKFNRGNLPFSYIVNSFRWSPNGRMILAELLTTTVIDDSGKTQDSFQTLLLDDGGKEIRIAKGDSVIPDAADPFFLSDNLSINCLAEAVKPRMLFSLKATRLNTGSFQSPHEGRTFRDLLPLPGANSAIAVEQDHSQTGPSRLQRLDLLSDEHQELATLDGYEGGLSVSPSGKKVAYFIDKEILEVRDLASPDHLARLRIGLGVFHWSPDESRILLKRSLEKKSGDLVWIDLPPLSAVTLGHAVPVSQPSAISILHGLTFRDFAISPDGRFLAVVITGKRSLLVFPLPQR
;
A
#
# COMPACT_ATOMS: atom_id res chain seq x y z
N MET A 1 -1.13 -38.07 3.99
CA MET A 1 -1.11 -37.46 2.65
C MET A 1 -0.95 -35.98 2.88
N THR A 2 0.25 -35.45 2.65
CA THR A 2 0.56 -34.03 2.84
C THR A 2 0.01 -33.27 1.64
N CYS A 3 -1.02 -32.46 1.87
CA CYS A 3 -1.55 -31.55 0.86
C CYS A 3 -0.50 -30.45 0.61
N PRO A 4 0.00 -30.24 -0.62
CA PRO A 4 0.86 -29.11 -0.89
C PRO A 4 0.00 -27.85 -0.80
N CYS A 5 0.27 -27.03 0.23
CA CYS A 5 -0.34 -25.73 0.43
C CYS A 5 -0.38 -24.95 -0.88
N ALA A 6 -1.58 -24.52 -1.27
CA ALA A 6 -1.84 -23.68 -2.43
C ALA A 6 -1.34 -22.23 -2.20
N HIS A 7 -0.07 -22.11 -1.77
CA HIS A 7 0.61 -20.84 -1.46
C HIS A 7 0.96 -20.00 -2.69
N SER A 8 0.58 -20.47 -3.93
CA SER A 8 1.25 -19.92 -5.12
C SER A 8 0.48 -18.86 -5.89
N ARG A 9 -0.82 -18.66 -5.69
CA ARG A 9 -1.57 -17.83 -6.66
C ARG A 9 -1.75 -16.35 -6.32
N PHE A 10 -1.78 -15.96 -5.06
CA PHE A 10 -2.01 -14.54 -4.70
C PHE A 10 -0.78 -13.80 -4.16
N ARG A 11 0.27 -14.47 -3.74
CA ARG A 11 1.60 -13.84 -3.62
C ARG A 11 2.08 -13.21 -4.93
N TRP A 12 1.49 -13.60 -6.03
CA TRP A 12 1.80 -13.09 -7.37
C TRP A 12 1.40 -11.62 -7.56
N LEU A 13 0.37 -11.11 -6.92
CA LEU A 13 -0.09 -9.75 -7.19
C LEU A 13 0.86 -8.65 -6.69
N ARG A 14 1.45 -8.82 -5.52
CA ARG A 14 2.57 -7.96 -5.10
C ARG A 14 3.92 -8.42 -5.64
N GLN A 15 4.06 -9.71 -5.98
CA GLN A 15 5.28 -10.25 -6.61
C GLN A 15 5.33 -10.00 -8.12
N PHE A 16 4.22 -9.77 -8.83
CA PHE A 16 4.28 -9.42 -10.24
C PHE A 16 4.98 -8.09 -10.50
N CYS A 17 4.83 -7.10 -9.63
CA CYS A 17 5.72 -5.93 -9.67
C CYS A 17 7.19 -6.28 -9.39
N SER A 18 7.47 -7.36 -8.65
CA SER A 18 8.84 -7.77 -8.31
C SER A 18 9.46 -8.75 -9.31
N MET A 19 8.68 -9.51 -10.08
CA MET A 19 9.20 -10.55 -10.96
C MET A 19 9.34 -10.14 -12.44
N LEU A 20 8.68 -9.07 -12.86
CA LEU A 20 8.84 -8.53 -14.22
C LEU A 20 10.10 -7.67 -14.40
N CYS A 21 10.83 -7.37 -13.30
CA CYS A 21 12.06 -6.58 -13.32
C CYS A 21 13.32 -7.31 -13.85
N VAL A 22 13.23 -8.53 -14.38
CA VAL A 22 14.43 -9.35 -14.66
C VAL A 22 15.03 -9.14 -16.03
N LEU A 23 14.44 -8.33 -16.92
CA LEU A 23 14.94 -8.25 -18.32
C LEU A 23 15.05 -6.83 -18.94
N VAL A 24 15.11 -5.78 -18.14
CA VAL A 24 15.35 -4.44 -18.71
C VAL A 24 16.63 -3.87 -18.11
N GLY A 25 17.55 -3.51 -18.98
CA GLY A 25 18.88 -2.98 -18.65
C GLY A 25 18.82 -1.88 -17.61
N CYS A 26 19.58 -2.06 -16.53
CA CYS A 26 19.72 -1.11 -15.44
C CYS A 26 20.20 0.25 -15.98
N CYS A 27 19.29 1.22 -16.09
CA CYS A 27 19.72 2.61 -16.11
C CYS A 27 20.33 2.90 -14.72
N SER A 28 21.66 2.84 -14.64
CA SER A 28 22.39 3.19 -13.43
C SER A 28 22.25 4.68 -13.18
N VAL A 29 21.34 5.05 -12.28
CA VAL A 29 21.33 6.42 -11.71
C VAL A 29 22.63 6.61 -10.95
N PRO A 30 23.46 7.61 -11.27
CA PRO A 30 24.72 7.83 -10.55
C PRO A 30 24.44 8.13 -9.07
N THR A 31 24.96 7.28 -8.18
CA THR A 31 24.87 7.49 -6.72
C THR A 31 25.97 8.44 -6.25
N ARG A 32 25.58 9.55 -5.61
CA ARG A 32 26.50 10.42 -4.87
C ARG A 32 26.57 9.92 -3.43
N GLY A 33 27.72 9.37 -3.04
CA GLY A 33 28.07 9.02 -1.66
C GLY A 33 27.04 8.14 -0.92
N ALA A 34 27.48 7.08 -0.31
CA ALA A 34 26.62 6.30 0.58
C ALA A 34 26.55 7.01 1.93
N GLN A 35 25.33 7.26 2.42
CA GLN A 35 25.09 7.65 3.80
C GLN A 35 24.43 6.44 4.46
N ASP A 36 25.27 5.51 4.97
CA ASP A 36 24.74 4.33 5.64
C ASP A 36 23.95 4.74 6.89
N LEU A 37 22.78 4.16 7.05
CA LEU A 37 22.01 4.29 8.27
C LEU A 37 22.77 3.62 9.40
N ASP A 38 22.87 4.32 10.52
CA ASP A 38 23.41 3.81 11.77
C ASP A 38 22.61 2.57 12.26
N LYS A 39 22.98 2.07 13.42
CA LYS A 39 22.29 0.94 14.03
C LYS A 39 20.78 1.22 14.20
N PRO A 40 19.90 0.21 14.00
CA PRO A 40 18.50 0.38 14.22
C PRO A 40 18.20 0.74 15.68
N LEU A 41 17.29 1.68 15.90
CA LEU A 41 16.80 2.07 17.23
C LEU A 41 15.83 1.02 17.79
N LEU A 42 15.12 0.32 16.91
CA LEU A 42 14.19 -0.74 17.26
C LEU A 42 14.42 -1.93 16.34
N ASN A 43 14.43 -3.11 16.95
CA ASN A 43 14.47 -4.39 16.24
C ASN A 43 13.39 -5.29 16.84
N ILE A 44 12.38 -5.63 16.04
CA ILE A 44 11.35 -6.62 16.36
C ILE A 44 11.69 -7.89 15.58
N ASP A 45 12.35 -8.84 16.26
CA ASP A 45 12.81 -10.10 15.68
C ASP A 45 11.68 -11.15 15.71
N GLU A 46 10.63 -10.89 14.94
CA GLU A 46 9.48 -11.76 14.74
C GLU A 46 9.09 -11.81 13.26
N ASP A 47 8.28 -12.78 12.86
CA ASP A 47 7.84 -12.95 11.47
C ASP A 47 6.75 -11.92 11.08
N ILE A 48 7.17 -10.72 10.68
CA ILE A 48 6.29 -9.60 10.35
C ILE A 48 5.71 -9.76 8.95
N THR A 49 4.40 -9.67 8.81
CA THR A 49 3.68 -9.75 7.53
C THR A 49 3.33 -8.38 6.98
N ALA A 50 2.87 -7.46 7.82
CA ALA A 50 2.52 -6.10 7.44
C ALA A 50 2.79 -5.13 8.59
N PHE A 51 2.95 -3.84 8.28
CA PHE A 51 3.02 -2.77 9.28
C PHE A 51 2.55 -1.43 8.70
N ALA A 52 2.19 -0.49 9.57
CA ALA A 52 1.92 0.90 9.19
C ALA A 52 2.20 1.86 10.36
N TYR A 53 2.71 3.04 10.05
CA TYR A 53 2.80 4.15 10.99
C TYR A 53 1.41 4.77 11.22
N ALA A 54 1.10 5.06 12.47
CA ALA A 54 0.01 5.96 12.85
C ALA A 54 0.42 7.43 12.62
N PRO A 55 -0.54 8.37 12.52
CA PRO A 55 -0.22 9.79 12.40
C PRO A 55 0.65 10.36 13.52
N ASP A 56 0.61 9.75 14.71
CA ASP A 56 1.39 10.12 15.91
C ASP A 56 2.72 9.35 16.05
N GLY A 57 3.10 8.55 15.06
CA GLY A 57 4.36 7.80 15.03
C GLY A 57 4.33 6.43 15.71
N ARG A 58 3.21 6.00 16.29
CA ARG A 58 3.04 4.59 16.72
C ARG A 58 3.09 3.67 15.50
N ILE A 59 3.43 2.39 15.72
CA ILE A 59 3.49 1.40 14.63
C ILE A 59 2.53 0.25 14.94
N VAL A 60 1.54 0.03 14.10
CA VAL A 60 0.79 -1.25 14.09
C VAL A 60 1.53 -2.23 13.18
N TYR A 61 1.60 -3.49 13.61
CA TYR A 61 2.22 -4.55 12.82
C TYR A 61 1.59 -5.90 13.11
N SER A 62 1.69 -6.81 12.16
CA SER A 62 1.22 -8.18 12.29
C SER A 62 2.39 -9.16 12.39
N VAL A 63 2.21 -10.16 13.24
CA VAL A 63 3.18 -11.23 13.46
C VAL A 63 2.56 -12.55 13.04
N HIS A 64 3.18 -13.19 12.06
CA HIS A 64 2.72 -14.47 11.54
C HIS A 64 2.85 -15.60 12.55
N ARG A 65 1.81 -16.41 12.65
CA ARG A 65 1.75 -17.58 13.52
C ARG A 65 1.21 -18.78 12.76
N ASN A 66 1.89 -19.90 12.87
CA ASN A 66 1.42 -21.20 12.40
C ASN A 66 0.94 -22.01 13.59
N PHE A 67 -0.19 -22.67 13.46
CA PHE A 67 -0.63 -23.64 14.42
C PHE A 67 -1.29 -24.85 13.75
N LYS A 68 -1.17 -25.99 14.41
CA LYS A 68 -1.67 -27.25 13.89
C LYS A 68 -2.94 -27.64 14.62
N THR A 69 -3.96 -27.97 13.87
CA THR A 69 -5.10 -28.72 14.35
C THR A 69 -4.90 -30.22 14.01
N LYS A 70 -5.82 -31.07 14.44
CA LYS A 70 -5.77 -32.50 14.08
C LYS A 70 -5.88 -32.76 12.57
N LEU A 71 -6.51 -31.84 11.85
CA LEU A 71 -6.86 -32.02 10.42
C LEU A 71 -6.16 -31.01 9.51
N TYR A 72 -5.79 -29.83 10.02
CA TYR A 72 -5.31 -28.73 9.19
C TYR A 72 -4.13 -28.00 9.86
N ASP A 73 -3.19 -27.56 9.01
CA ASP A 73 -2.22 -26.54 9.37
C ASP A 73 -2.84 -25.18 9.03
N LEU A 74 -3.00 -24.31 10.05
CA LEU A 74 -3.64 -23.01 9.93
C LEU A 74 -2.62 -21.90 10.17
N GLU A 75 -2.81 -20.79 9.47
CA GLU A 75 -1.99 -19.58 9.58
C GLU A 75 -2.84 -18.44 10.08
N HIS A 76 -2.42 -17.80 11.17
CA HIS A 76 -3.09 -16.60 11.69
C HIS A 76 -2.04 -15.58 12.08
N ASP A 77 -2.37 -14.31 11.89
CA ASP A 77 -1.51 -13.22 12.31
C ASP A 77 -2.00 -12.62 13.63
N ASP A 78 -1.10 -12.49 14.60
CA ASP A 78 -1.32 -11.62 15.76
C ASP A 78 -1.16 -10.16 15.33
N ILE A 79 -1.99 -9.25 15.83
CA ILE A 79 -1.84 -7.81 15.59
C ILE A 79 -1.29 -7.15 16.86
N TRP A 80 -0.23 -6.38 16.69
CA TRP A 80 0.50 -5.70 17.75
C TRP A 80 0.59 -4.21 17.51
N LEU A 81 0.71 -3.44 18.58
CA LEU A 81 1.00 -2.02 18.57
C LEU A 81 2.31 -1.74 19.31
N GLN A 82 3.22 -1.04 18.66
CA GLN A 82 4.42 -0.45 19.23
C GLN A 82 4.15 1.02 19.51
N GLU A 83 4.19 1.40 20.80
CA GLU A 83 4.06 2.78 21.24
C GLU A 83 5.35 3.56 20.97
N ALA A 84 5.26 4.85 20.78
CA ALA A 84 6.43 5.72 20.57
C ALA A 84 7.44 5.67 21.73
N GLY A 85 6.98 5.36 22.96
CA GLY A 85 7.81 5.17 24.16
C GLY A 85 8.47 3.80 24.30
N GLY A 86 8.42 2.94 23.29
CA GLY A 86 9.06 1.62 23.30
C GLY A 86 8.22 0.48 23.88
N LYS A 87 7.09 0.76 24.52
CA LYS A 87 6.17 -0.27 25.02
C LYS A 87 5.41 -0.91 23.86
N ARG A 88 5.28 -2.23 23.90
CA ARG A 88 4.47 -2.94 22.91
C ARG A 88 3.31 -3.67 23.60
N ARG A 89 2.18 -3.79 22.90
CA ARG A 89 1.02 -4.55 23.35
C ARG A 89 0.33 -5.26 22.21
N ARG A 90 -0.23 -6.43 22.47
CA ARG A 90 -1.02 -7.19 21.51
C ARG A 90 -2.43 -6.63 21.46
N LEU A 91 -2.87 -6.24 20.27
CA LEU A 91 -4.22 -5.78 20.00
C LEU A 91 -5.16 -6.94 19.73
N LEU A 92 -4.72 -7.92 18.93
CA LEU A 92 -5.49 -9.08 18.56
C LEU A 92 -4.62 -10.33 18.62
N GLU A 93 -5.13 -11.37 19.26
CA GLU A 93 -4.56 -12.71 19.21
C GLU A 93 -5.20 -13.48 18.07
N GLY A 94 -4.41 -13.76 17.05
CA GLY A 94 -4.90 -14.34 15.81
C GLY A 94 -5.65 -15.64 15.97
N GLN A 95 -5.14 -16.52 16.84
CA GLN A 95 -5.76 -17.81 17.12
C GLN A 95 -7.18 -17.69 17.72
N LYS A 96 -7.48 -16.59 18.41
CA LYS A 96 -8.80 -16.33 19.00
C LYS A 96 -9.77 -15.65 18.04
N PHE A 97 -9.24 -15.10 16.94
CA PHE A 97 -10.06 -14.51 15.91
C PHE A 97 -10.62 -15.63 15.02
N ASN A 98 -11.76 -16.17 15.40
CA ASN A 98 -12.46 -17.22 14.68
C ASN A 98 -13.84 -16.73 14.24
N ARG A 99 -14.14 -16.86 12.96
CA ARG A 99 -15.37 -16.44 12.35
C ARG A 99 -16.06 -17.63 11.67
N GLY A 100 -16.96 -18.26 12.43
CA GLY A 100 -17.74 -19.38 11.93
C GLY A 100 -17.23 -20.75 12.38
N ASN A 101 -17.84 -21.80 11.82
CA ASN A 101 -17.58 -23.19 12.18
C ASN A 101 -16.55 -23.89 11.28
N LEU A 102 -16.12 -23.24 10.21
CA LEU A 102 -15.17 -23.81 9.26
C LEU A 102 -13.74 -23.39 9.61
N PRO A 103 -12.77 -24.28 9.42
CA PRO A 103 -11.36 -23.93 9.55
C PRO A 103 -11.01 -22.83 8.56
N PHE A 104 -10.38 -21.76 9.04
CA PHE A 104 -9.88 -20.72 8.17
C PHE A 104 -8.51 -20.20 8.61
N SER A 105 -7.71 -19.83 7.64
CA SER A 105 -6.45 -19.12 7.82
C SER A 105 -6.64 -17.66 7.44
N TYR A 106 -5.86 -16.76 8.03
CA TYR A 106 -5.76 -15.40 7.54
C TYR A 106 -4.36 -14.82 7.73
N ILE A 107 -3.99 -13.96 6.82
CA ILE A 107 -2.76 -13.17 6.86
C ILE A 107 -3.14 -11.71 6.69
N VAL A 108 -2.56 -10.85 7.51
CA VAL A 108 -2.73 -9.41 7.34
C VAL A 108 -1.91 -8.96 6.13
N ASN A 109 -2.59 -8.40 5.14
CA ASN A 109 -1.99 -7.89 3.91
C ASN A 109 -1.51 -6.45 4.06
N SER A 110 -2.33 -5.61 4.70
CA SER A 110 -2.01 -4.20 4.92
C SER A 110 -2.73 -3.62 6.13
N PHE A 111 -2.25 -2.47 6.60
CA PHE A 111 -2.92 -1.66 7.62
C PHE A 111 -3.16 -0.24 7.11
N ARG A 112 -4.26 0.36 7.55
CA ARG A 112 -4.54 1.79 7.39
C ARG A 112 -5.05 2.36 8.70
N TRP A 113 -4.52 3.51 9.08
CA TRP A 113 -5.01 4.25 10.24
C TRP A 113 -6.09 5.25 9.83
N SER A 114 -7.04 5.49 10.72
CA SER A 114 -7.92 6.64 10.60
C SER A 114 -7.11 7.94 10.73
N PRO A 115 -7.53 9.05 10.10
CA PRO A 115 -6.84 10.33 10.18
C PRO A 115 -6.57 10.81 11.62
N ASN A 116 -7.45 10.49 12.57
CA ASN A 116 -7.28 10.82 13.99
C ASN A 116 -6.43 9.82 14.78
N GLY A 117 -5.91 8.74 14.16
CA GLY A 117 -5.07 7.72 14.79
C GLY A 117 -5.77 6.84 15.83
N ARG A 118 -7.11 6.79 15.86
CA ARG A 118 -7.87 6.02 16.87
C ARG A 118 -8.45 4.70 16.35
N MET A 119 -8.47 4.51 15.05
CA MET A 119 -9.00 3.30 14.44
C MET A 119 -8.00 2.75 13.42
N ILE A 120 -8.07 1.44 13.24
CA ILE A 120 -7.19 0.67 12.37
C ILE A 120 -8.05 -0.18 11.45
N LEU A 121 -7.82 -0.10 10.15
CA LEU A 121 -8.27 -1.07 9.16
C LEU A 121 -7.14 -2.07 8.95
N ALA A 122 -7.43 -3.34 9.16
CA ALA A 122 -6.56 -4.44 8.78
C ALA A 122 -7.19 -5.17 7.59
N GLU A 123 -6.54 -5.12 6.44
CA GLU A 123 -6.91 -5.89 5.27
C GLU A 123 -6.40 -7.32 5.46
N LEU A 124 -7.30 -8.28 5.45
CA LEU A 124 -7.03 -9.70 5.65
C LEU A 124 -7.16 -10.45 4.32
N LEU A 125 -6.17 -11.24 3.98
CA LEU A 125 -6.32 -12.32 3.02
C LEU A 125 -6.73 -13.57 3.79
N THR A 126 -7.95 -14.04 3.58
CA THR A 126 -8.51 -15.21 4.26
C THR A 126 -8.58 -16.40 3.32
N THR A 127 -8.25 -17.58 3.83
CA THR A 127 -8.39 -18.87 3.13
C THR A 127 -9.28 -19.77 3.97
N THR A 128 -10.47 -20.08 3.46
CA THR A 128 -11.45 -20.92 4.13
C THR A 128 -11.52 -22.30 3.46
N VAL A 129 -11.53 -23.36 4.24
CA VAL A 129 -11.80 -24.73 3.76
C VAL A 129 -13.33 -24.87 3.59
N ILE A 130 -13.78 -25.12 2.38
CA ILE A 130 -15.22 -25.10 2.03
C ILE A 130 -15.85 -26.48 1.97
N ASP A 131 -15.06 -27.55 1.89
CA ASP A 131 -15.58 -28.92 1.88
C ASP A 131 -14.58 -29.94 2.45
N ASP A 132 -15.05 -31.15 2.68
CA ASP A 132 -14.25 -32.25 3.24
C ASP A 132 -13.14 -32.75 2.30
N SER A 133 -13.14 -32.36 1.03
CA SER A 133 -12.06 -32.67 0.09
C SER A 133 -10.84 -31.77 0.29
N GLY A 134 -10.96 -30.78 1.17
CA GLY A 134 -9.91 -29.79 1.43
C GLY A 134 -9.89 -28.66 0.39
N LYS A 135 -10.96 -28.48 -0.39
CA LYS A 135 -11.08 -27.35 -1.31
C LYS A 135 -11.12 -26.06 -0.51
N THR A 136 -10.35 -25.06 -0.95
CA THR A 136 -10.24 -23.77 -0.28
C THR A 136 -10.80 -22.64 -1.15
N GLN A 137 -11.22 -21.59 -0.48
CA GLN A 137 -11.64 -20.33 -1.11
C GLN A 137 -10.86 -19.18 -0.44
N ASP A 138 -10.22 -18.37 -1.27
CA ASP A 138 -9.55 -17.15 -0.83
C ASP A 138 -10.48 -15.95 -1.00
N SER A 139 -10.46 -15.04 -0.03
CA SER A 139 -11.19 -13.77 -0.09
C SER A 139 -10.46 -12.66 0.65
N PHE A 140 -10.69 -11.42 0.22
CA PHE A 140 -10.26 -10.25 0.98
C PHE A 140 -11.34 -9.82 1.96
N GLN A 141 -10.93 -9.46 3.16
CA GLN A 141 -11.80 -8.94 4.19
C GLN A 141 -11.11 -7.78 4.88
N THR A 142 -11.87 -6.81 5.35
CA THR A 142 -11.32 -5.71 6.16
C THR A 142 -11.86 -5.79 7.58
N LEU A 143 -10.96 -5.97 8.54
CA LEU A 143 -11.25 -5.93 9.97
C LEU A 143 -11.07 -4.51 10.50
N LEU A 144 -12.03 -4.03 11.28
CA LEU A 144 -12.00 -2.73 11.93
C LEU A 144 -11.73 -2.88 13.43
N LEU A 145 -10.64 -2.26 13.91
CA LEU A 145 -10.23 -2.21 15.30
C LEU A 145 -10.14 -0.77 15.81
N ASP A 146 -10.39 -0.55 17.09
CA ASP A 146 -9.88 0.65 17.76
C ASP A 146 -8.38 0.49 18.09
N ASP A 147 -7.74 1.58 18.48
CA ASP A 147 -6.33 1.56 18.88
C ASP A 147 -6.09 0.82 20.20
N GLY A 148 -7.13 0.46 20.94
CA GLY A 148 -7.14 -0.45 22.07
C GLY A 148 -7.11 -1.94 21.70
N GLY A 149 -7.43 -2.26 20.45
CA GLY A 149 -7.56 -3.62 19.93
C GLY A 149 -8.97 -4.19 20.05
N LYS A 150 -9.95 -3.38 20.44
CA LYS A 150 -11.35 -3.78 20.44
C LYS A 150 -11.90 -3.73 19.03
N GLU A 151 -12.58 -4.78 18.60
CA GLU A 151 -13.31 -4.82 17.35
C GLU A 151 -14.43 -3.79 17.35
N ILE A 152 -14.44 -2.91 16.36
CA ILE A 152 -15.51 -1.93 16.14
C ILE A 152 -16.55 -2.56 15.23
N ARG A 153 -17.77 -2.69 15.72
CA ARG A 153 -18.88 -3.21 14.93
C ARG A 153 -19.48 -2.10 14.07
N ILE A 154 -19.71 -2.41 12.82
CA ILE A 154 -20.52 -1.61 11.93
C ILE A 154 -21.99 -1.71 12.38
N ALA A 155 -22.81 -0.71 12.15
CA ALA A 155 -24.20 -0.62 12.67
C ALA A 155 -25.08 -1.87 12.39
N LYS A 156 -24.72 -2.70 11.42
CA LYS A 156 -25.41 -3.98 11.11
C LYS A 156 -24.85 -5.21 11.82
N GLY A 157 -23.90 -5.04 12.71
CA GLY A 157 -23.51 -6.07 13.67
C GLY A 157 -22.20 -6.79 13.43
N ASP A 158 -21.52 -6.61 12.30
CA ASP A 158 -20.20 -7.18 12.03
C ASP A 158 -19.08 -6.14 12.12
N SER A 159 -17.87 -6.54 12.49
CA SER A 159 -16.66 -5.71 12.44
C SER A 159 -15.82 -5.95 11.17
N VAL A 160 -16.32 -6.80 10.27
CA VAL A 160 -15.65 -7.15 9.03
C VAL A 160 -16.46 -6.68 7.83
N ILE A 161 -15.76 -6.07 6.87
CA ILE A 161 -16.30 -5.69 5.56
C ILE A 161 -15.86 -6.77 4.57
N PRO A 162 -16.77 -7.57 4.01
CA PRO A 162 -16.41 -8.60 3.05
C PRO A 162 -16.05 -8.00 1.68
N ASP A 163 -15.22 -8.72 0.92
CA ASP A 163 -14.79 -8.38 -0.45
C ASP A 163 -14.21 -6.96 -0.58
N ALA A 164 -13.50 -6.53 0.46
CA ALA A 164 -12.91 -5.20 0.56
C ALA A 164 -11.39 -5.28 0.40
N ALA A 165 -10.88 -4.74 -0.70
CA ALA A 165 -9.47 -4.56 -0.96
C ALA A 165 -9.08 -3.09 -0.83
N ASP A 166 -7.83 -2.82 -0.43
CA ASP A 166 -7.28 -1.48 -0.28
C ASP A 166 -8.20 -0.50 0.49
N PRO A 167 -8.70 -0.87 1.70
CA PRO A 167 -9.61 -0.03 2.45
C PRO A 167 -8.92 1.23 2.97
N PHE A 168 -9.66 2.33 3.05
CA PHE A 168 -9.18 3.58 3.64
C PHE A 168 -10.30 4.37 4.30
N PHE A 169 -9.95 5.18 5.31
CA PHE A 169 -10.88 6.10 5.95
C PHE A 169 -11.03 7.38 5.16
N LEU A 170 -12.23 7.96 5.20
CA LEU A 170 -12.43 9.35 4.83
C LEU A 170 -12.05 10.30 5.99
N SER A 171 -11.99 11.58 5.71
CA SER A 171 -11.61 12.62 6.68
C SER A 171 -12.52 12.71 7.91
N ASP A 172 -13.77 12.24 7.81
CA ASP A 172 -14.76 12.20 8.89
C ASP A 172 -14.47 11.11 9.96
N ASN A 173 -13.52 10.21 9.70
CA ASN A 173 -13.22 8.99 10.50
C ASN A 173 -14.41 8.04 10.68
N LEU A 174 -15.50 8.23 9.96
CA LEU A 174 -16.74 7.43 10.07
C LEU A 174 -17.10 6.71 8.79
N SER A 175 -16.49 7.11 7.69
CA SER A 175 -16.72 6.53 6.38
C SER A 175 -15.48 5.78 5.92
N ILE A 176 -15.67 4.58 5.41
CA ILE A 176 -14.63 3.71 4.84
C ILE A 176 -14.97 3.47 3.39
N ASN A 177 -14.01 3.69 2.52
CA ASN A 177 -14.09 3.29 1.13
C ASN A 177 -13.12 2.15 0.87
N CYS A 178 -13.47 1.28 -0.05
CA CYS A 178 -12.63 0.16 -0.49
C CYS A 178 -12.86 -0.11 -1.97
N LEU A 179 -11.96 -0.89 -2.54
CA LEU A 179 -12.08 -1.39 -3.89
C LEU A 179 -12.72 -2.77 -3.88
N ALA A 180 -13.68 -3.00 -4.76
CA ALA A 180 -14.26 -4.30 -5.02
C ALA A 180 -13.90 -4.73 -6.45
N GLU A 181 -13.50 -5.99 -6.63
CA GLU A 181 -13.16 -6.52 -7.96
C GLU A 181 -14.37 -6.40 -8.90
N ALA A 182 -14.22 -5.66 -9.99
CA ALA A 182 -15.30 -5.42 -10.96
C ALA A 182 -15.22 -6.35 -12.17
N VAL A 183 -14.02 -6.69 -12.62
CA VAL A 183 -13.79 -7.46 -13.87
C VAL A 183 -12.62 -8.43 -13.73
N LYS A 184 -12.84 -9.69 -14.12
CA LYS A 184 -11.78 -10.71 -14.32
C LYS A 184 -11.46 -10.86 -15.81
N PRO A 185 -10.23 -11.25 -16.19
CA PRO A 185 -9.03 -11.58 -15.40
C PRO A 185 -8.12 -10.39 -15.08
N ARG A 186 -8.49 -9.20 -15.47
CA ARG A 186 -7.66 -8.00 -15.30
C ARG A 186 -8.20 -7.21 -14.11
N MET A 187 -7.31 -6.78 -13.24
CA MET A 187 -7.63 -6.12 -11.99
C MET A 187 -8.17 -4.71 -12.23
N LEU A 188 -9.44 -4.65 -12.51
CA LEU A 188 -10.22 -3.43 -12.49
C LEU A 188 -11.19 -3.50 -11.31
N PHE A 189 -11.32 -2.39 -10.62
CA PHE A 189 -12.07 -2.27 -9.38
C PHE A 189 -13.18 -1.26 -9.51
N SER A 190 -14.27 -1.49 -8.81
CA SER A 190 -15.31 -0.49 -8.53
C SER A 190 -15.12 0.08 -7.12
N LEU A 191 -15.61 1.27 -6.88
CA LEU A 191 -15.56 1.90 -5.57
C LEU A 191 -16.77 1.50 -4.72
N LYS A 192 -16.53 1.14 -3.45
CA LYS A 192 -17.54 0.76 -2.47
C LYS A 192 -17.35 1.57 -1.20
N ALA A 193 -18.36 2.31 -0.79
CA ALA A 193 -18.34 3.14 0.41
C ALA A 193 -19.22 2.55 1.51
N THR A 194 -18.75 2.56 2.74
CA THR A 194 -19.47 2.08 3.92
C THR A 194 -19.44 3.13 5.01
N ARG A 195 -20.59 3.52 5.53
CA ARG A 195 -20.71 4.37 6.72
C ARG A 195 -20.81 3.53 7.98
N LEU A 196 -19.88 3.72 8.92
CA LEU A 196 -19.77 2.91 10.13
C LEU A 196 -20.98 3.05 11.06
N ASN A 197 -21.51 4.27 11.20
CA ASN A 197 -22.63 4.56 12.11
C ASN A 197 -23.99 4.04 11.61
N THR A 198 -24.19 3.91 10.30
CA THR A 198 -25.45 3.47 9.71
C THR A 198 -25.37 2.09 9.08
N GLY A 199 -24.16 1.60 8.80
CA GLY A 199 -23.91 0.38 8.03
C GLY A 199 -24.45 0.47 6.59
N SER A 200 -24.74 1.69 6.09
CA SER A 200 -25.19 1.88 4.72
C SER A 200 -24.02 1.70 3.76
N PHE A 201 -24.31 1.04 2.64
CA PHE A 201 -23.37 0.89 1.52
C PHE A 201 -23.81 1.83 0.40
N GLN A 202 -22.84 2.44 -0.23
CA GLN A 202 -23.02 3.23 -1.44
C GLN A 202 -21.96 2.79 -2.45
N SER A 203 -22.25 2.92 -3.72
CA SER A 203 -21.30 2.73 -4.82
C SER A 203 -21.21 4.05 -5.58
N PRO A 204 -20.47 5.05 -5.03
CA PRO A 204 -20.22 6.26 -5.79
C PRO A 204 -19.48 5.91 -7.07
N HIS A 205 -19.76 6.65 -8.13
CA HIS A 205 -19.19 6.38 -9.46
C HIS A 205 -19.57 5.01 -10.03
N GLU A 206 -20.83 4.58 -9.84
CA GLU A 206 -21.34 3.31 -10.34
C GLU A 206 -21.11 3.17 -11.86
N GLY A 207 -20.70 1.97 -12.29
CA GLY A 207 -20.38 1.68 -13.69
C GLY A 207 -18.99 2.13 -14.14
N ARG A 208 -18.22 2.84 -13.31
CA ARG A 208 -16.82 3.18 -13.59
C ARG A 208 -15.88 2.13 -13.03
N THR A 209 -14.76 1.95 -13.70
CA THR A 209 -13.72 1.02 -13.27
C THR A 209 -12.37 1.71 -13.15
N PHE A 210 -11.65 1.33 -12.11
CA PHE A 210 -10.39 1.93 -11.74
C PHE A 210 -9.29 0.86 -11.70
N ARG A 211 -8.12 1.21 -12.18
CA ARG A 211 -6.91 0.40 -12.06
C ARG A 211 -6.19 0.66 -10.75
N ASP A 212 -6.18 1.91 -10.31
CA ASP A 212 -5.61 2.38 -9.05
C ASP A 212 -6.48 3.51 -8.48
N LEU A 213 -6.55 3.60 -7.15
CA LEU A 213 -7.26 4.65 -6.43
C LEU A 213 -6.59 4.92 -5.08
N LEU A 214 -6.34 6.19 -4.78
CA LEU A 214 -5.76 6.63 -3.51
C LEU A 214 -6.51 7.85 -2.96
N PRO A 215 -6.84 7.85 -1.66
CA PRO A 215 -7.48 9.01 -1.02
C PRO A 215 -6.54 10.20 -0.98
N LEU A 216 -7.09 11.40 -1.12
CA LEU A 216 -6.38 12.64 -0.84
C LEU A 216 -6.36 12.92 0.66
N PRO A 217 -5.20 13.26 1.23
CA PRO A 217 -5.09 13.57 2.66
C PRO A 217 -6.04 14.69 3.10
N GLY A 218 -6.80 14.44 4.17
CA GLY A 218 -7.69 15.43 4.78
C GLY A 218 -8.91 15.84 3.93
N ALA A 219 -9.22 15.10 2.85
CA ALA A 219 -10.33 15.39 1.96
C ALA A 219 -11.26 14.18 1.79
N ASN A 220 -12.49 14.44 1.35
CA ASN A 220 -13.43 13.40 0.91
C ASN A 220 -13.30 13.15 -0.59
N SER A 221 -12.09 13.16 -1.10
CA SER A 221 -11.81 12.95 -2.52
C SER A 221 -10.60 12.02 -2.69
N ALA A 222 -10.50 11.42 -3.87
CA ALA A 222 -9.43 10.52 -4.23
C ALA A 222 -8.85 10.88 -5.61
N ILE A 223 -7.63 10.44 -5.85
CA ILE A 223 -7.05 10.35 -7.18
C ILE A 223 -7.18 8.91 -7.66
N ALA A 224 -7.70 8.73 -8.84
CA ALA A 224 -7.89 7.43 -9.45
C ALA A 224 -7.31 7.39 -10.86
N VAL A 225 -6.88 6.21 -11.28
CA VAL A 225 -6.59 5.91 -12.67
C VAL A 225 -7.75 5.08 -13.20
N GLU A 226 -8.62 5.74 -13.95
CA GLU A 226 -9.76 5.11 -14.62
C GLU A 226 -9.30 4.42 -15.89
N GLN A 227 -9.86 3.26 -16.14
CA GLN A 227 -9.70 2.52 -17.38
C GLN A 227 -11.00 1.82 -17.72
N ASP A 228 -11.40 1.85 -18.98
CA ASP A 228 -12.63 1.19 -19.39
C ASP A 228 -12.53 -0.35 -19.34
N HIS A 229 -13.66 -1.03 -19.36
CA HIS A 229 -13.74 -2.48 -19.31
C HIS A 229 -13.01 -3.18 -20.47
N SER A 230 -12.93 -2.54 -21.64
CA SER A 230 -12.23 -3.10 -22.81
C SER A 230 -10.72 -3.06 -22.64
N GLN A 231 -10.23 -2.15 -21.79
CA GLN A 231 -8.81 -1.90 -21.52
C GLN A 231 -7.98 -1.58 -22.77
N THR A 232 -8.63 -1.17 -23.84
CA THR A 232 -8.00 -0.82 -25.11
C THR A 232 -7.79 0.69 -25.25
N GLY A 233 -8.53 1.48 -24.49
CA GLY A 233 -8.41 2.92 -24.44
C GLY A 233 -7.27 3.41 -23.53
N PRO A 234 -6.89 4.68 -23.62
CA PRO A 234 -5.93 5.28 -22.71
C PRO A 234 -6.49 5.31 -21.29
N SER A 235 -5.61 5.19 -20.32
CA SER A 235 -5.98 5.42 -18.90
C SER A 235 -6.21 6.92 -18.67
N ARG A 236 -7.08 7.28 -17.72
CA ARG A 236 -7.38 8.67 -17.37
C ARG A 236 -7.08 8.90 -15.89
N LEU A 237 -6.33 9.95 -15.60
CA LEU A 237 -6.14 10.42 -14.24
C LEU A 237 -7.35 11.25 -13.83
N GLN A 238 -8.04 10.85 -12.79
CA GLN A 238 -9.28 11.46 -12.32
C GLN A 238 -9.13 11.92 -10.88
N ARG A 239 -9.75 13.04 -10.56
CA ARG A 239 -10.10 13.40 -9.18
C ARG A 239 -11.57 13.07 -8.96
N LEU A 240 -11.84 12.26 -7.94
CA LEU A 240 -13.19 11.79 -7.61
C LEU A 240 -13.62 12.42 -6.28
N ASP A 241 -14.87 12.89 -6.19
CA ASP A 241 -15.53 13.09 -4.91
C ASP A 241 -16.04 11.74 -4.40
N LEU A 242 -15.75 11.40 -3.14
CA LEU A 242 -16.06 10.07 -2.57
C LEU A 242 -17.45 10.02 -1.90
N LEU A 243 -18.17 11.15 -1.87
CA LEU A 243 -19.52 11.27 -1.31
C LEU A 243 -20.59 11.54 -2.38
N SER A 244 -20.17 11.86 -3.60
CA SER A 244 -21.02 12.10 -4.77
C SER A 244 -20.42 11.45 -6.02
N ASP A 245 -21.13 11.55 -7.13
CA ASP A 245 -20.63 11.09 -8.46
C ASP A 245 -19.81 12.16 -9.19
N GLU A 246 -19.46 13.26 -8.51
CA GLU A 246 -18.66 14.32 -9.12
C GLU A 246 -17.22 13.85 -9.34
N HIS A 247 -16.72 14.16 -10.52
CA HIS A 247 -15.35 13.83 -10.90
C HIS A 247 -14.80 14.87 -11.87
N GLN A 248 -13.47 14.95 -11.91
CA GLN A 248 -12.73 15.83 -12.80
C GLN A 248 -11.60 15.04 -13.45
N GLU A 249 -11.57 15.04 -14.78
CA GLU A 249 -10.40 14.54 -15.51
C GLU A 249 -9.24 15.52 -15.37
N LEU A 250 -8.09 15.01 -14.91
CA LEU A 250 -6.87 15.78 -14.75
C LEU A 250 -5.92 15.59 -15.92
N ALA A 251 -5.86 14.38 -16.47
CA ALA A 251 -5.00 14.06 -17.62
C ALA A 251 -5.39 12.73 -18.25
N THR A 252 -5.11 12.61 -19.53
CA THR A 252 -5.02 11.33 -20.23
C THR A 252 -3.61 10.77 -20.07
N LEU A 253 -3.49 9.48 -19.74
CA LEU A 253 -2.23 8.81 -19.44
C LEU A 253 -1.88 7.80 -20.54
N ASP A 254 -0.84 8.10 -21.27
CA ASP A 254 -0.25 7.15 -22.22
C ASP A 254 0.84 6.34 -21.51
N GLY A 255 0.77 5.00 -21.62
CA GLY A 255 1.80 4.11 -21.06
C GLY A 255 1.77 3.99 -19.54
N TYR A 256 0.63 4.20 -18.89
CA TYR A 256 0.51 4.02 -17.42
C TYR A 256 0.86 2.59 -17.00
N GLU A 257 1.87 2.45 -16.13
CA GLU A 257 2.38 1.16 -15.64
C GLU A 257 2.02 0.87 -14.18
N GLY A 258 1.57 1.87 -13.42
CA GLY A 258 1.19 1.72 -12.01
C GLY A 258 2.00 2.59 -11.07
N GLY A 259 1.95 2.23 -9.77
CA GLY A 259 2.70 2.93 -8.73
C GLY A 259 2.12 4.30 -8.38
N LEU A 260 0.80 4.47 -8.56
CA LEU A 260 0.12 5.70 -8.15
C LEU A 260 0.44 6.03 -6.68
N SER A 261 0.85 7.26 -6.43
CA SER A 261 1.16 7.74 -5.08
C SER A 261 0.83 9.22 -4.96
N VAL A 262 0.10 9.57 -3.93
CA VAL A 262 -0.27 10.96 -3.60
C VAL A 262 0.73 11.51 -2.58
N SER A 263 1.15 12.76 -2.76
CA SER A 263 2.05 13.43 -1.83
C SER A 263 1.39 13.69 -0.46
N PRO A 264 2.15 13.85 0.63
CA PRO A 264 1.61 14.06 1.97
C PRO A 264 0.65 15.25 2.10
N SER A 265 0.86 16.34 1.35
CA SER A 265 -0.05 17.49 1.33
C SER A 265 -1.28 17.29 0.43
N GLY A 266 -1.31 16.23 -0.38
CA GLY A 266 -2.36 16.03 -1.40
C GLY A 266 -2.28 16.99 -2.59
N LYS A 267 -1.15 17.67 -2.78
CA LYS A 267 -0.99 18.65 -3.89
C LYS A 267 -0.35 18.05 -5.14
N LYS A 268 0.36 16.93 -4.99
CA LYS A 268 1.06 16.27 -6.08
C LYS A 268 0.67 14.81 -6.16
N VAL A 269 0.81 14.25 -7.35
CA VAL A 269 0.69 12.82 -7.62
C VAL A 269 1.91 12.35 -8.40
N ALA A 270 2.35 11.12 -8.14
CA ALA A 270 3.40 10.47 -8.90
C ALA A 270 2.95 9.07 -9.33
N TYR A 271 3.41 8.64 -10.50
CA TYR A 271 3.13 7.33 -11.08
C TYR A 271 4.15 6.98 -12.17
N PHE A 272 4.26 5.70 -12.50
CA PHE A 272 5.17 5.25 -13.55
C PHE A 272 4.48 5.24 -14.91
N ILE A 273 5.24 5.71 -15.91
CA ILE A 273 4.96 5.56 -17.34
C ILE A 273 6.15 4.86 -18.01
N ASP A 274 5.91 4.02 -19.01
CA ASP A 274 6.95 3.31 -19.80
C ASP A 274 8.00 2.54 -18.96
N LYS A 275 7.61 1.93 -17.86
CA LYS A 275 8.45 1.07 -16.98
C LYS A 275 9.71 1.72 -16.40
N GLU A 276 10.15 2.85 -16.90
CA GLU A 276 11.40 3.51 -16.48
C GLU A 276 11.19 4.92 -15.98
N ILE A 277 10.07 5.54 -16.30
CA ILE A 277 9.85 6.96 -16.09
C ILE A 277 8.82 7.15 -14.97
N LEU A 278 9.24 7.81 -13.91
CA LEU A 278 8.33 8.37 -12.91
C LEU A 278 7.88 9.75 -13.41
N GLU A 279 6.58 9.95 -13.52
CA GLU A 279 5.99 11.26 -13.74
C GLU A 279 5.47 11.79 -12.41
N VAL A 280 5.79 13.03 -12.10
CA VAL A 280 5.28 13.79 -10.95
C VAL A 280 4.48 14.96 -11.48
N ARG A 281 3.24 15.12 -11.02
CA ARG A 281 2.29 16.11 -11.53
C ARG A 281 1.67 16.92 -10.40
N ASP A 282 1.45 18.21 -10.62
CA ASP A 282 0.67 19.08 -9.73
C ASP A 282 -0.82 18.82 -9.92
N LEU A 283 -1.59 18.71 -8.82
CA LEU A 283 -3.02 18.42 -8.88
C LEU A 283 -3.89 19.68 -9.07
N ALA A 284 -3.37 20.85 -8.78
CA ALA A 284 -4.06 22.12 -9.03
C ALA A 284 -3.81 22.64 -10.46
N SER A 285 -2.65 22.30 -11.02
CA SER A 285 -2.25 22.64 -12.37
C SER A 285 -1.71 21.39 -13.07
N PRO A 286 -2.59 20.51 -13.57
CA PRO A 286 -2.18 19.19 -14.06
C PRO A 286 -1.26 19.19 -15.28
N ASP A 287 -1.11 20.29 -15.97
CA ASP A 287 -0.14 20.54 -17.01
C ASP A 287 1.28 20.84 -16.49
N HIS A 288 1.44 21.12 -15.17
CA HIS A 288 2.75 21.26 -14.54
C HIS A 288 3.25 19.88 -14.06
N LEU A 289 4.30 19.40 -14.70
CA LEU A 289 4.84 18.08 -14.39
C LEU A 289 6.36 18.00 -14.55
N ALA A 290 6.93 16.92 -14.01
CA ALA A 290 8.32 16.53 -14.21
C ALA A 290 8.41 15.04 -14.51
N ARG A 291 9.38 14.63 -15.33
CA ARG A 291 9.67 13.24 -15.66
C ARG A 291 11.09 12.89 -15.25
N LEU A 292 11.21 11.76 -14.53
CA LEU A 292 12.48 11.25 -14.02
C LEU A 292 12.69 9.82 -14.49
N ARG A 293 13.87 9.54 -15.07
CA ARG A 293 14.24 8.17 -15.43
C ARG A 293 14.86 7.49 -14.22
N ILE A 294 14.11 6.66 -13.51
CA ILE A 294 14.54 6.00 -12.28
C ILE A 294 14.29 4.48 -12.25
N GLY A 295 13.60 3.95 -13.27
CA GLY A 295 13.15 2.55 -13.31
C GLY A 295 11.95 2.28 -12.39
N LEU A 296 11.24 1.18 -12.65
CA LEU A 296 10.11 0.75 -11.81
C LEU A 296 10.59 0.40 -10.39
N GLY A 297 9.80 0.77 -9.40
CA GLY A 297 10.05 0.44 -8.01
C GLY A 297 8.95 0.90 -7.08
N VAL A 298 9.05 0.51 -5.82
CA VAL A 298 8.20 1.04 -4.75
C VAL A 298 8.88 2.29 -4.20
N PHE A 299 8.12 3.35 -4.02
CA PHE A 299 8.64 4.61 -3.49
C PHE A 299 7.68 5.24 -2.47
N HIS A 300 8.23 6.09 -1.61
CA HIS A 300 7.50 6.93 -0.66
C HIS A 300 7.99 8.37 -0.75
N TRP A 301 7.08 9.31 -0.60
CA TRP A 301 7.40 10.73 -0.51
C TRP A 301 8.12 11.06 0.78
N SER A 302 9.06 12.01 0.73
CA SER A 302 9.49 12.70 1.95
C SER A 302 8.35 13.57 2.49
N PRO A 303 8.26 13.81 3.81
CA PRO A 303 7.19 14.65 4.37
C PRO A 303 7.17 16.09 3.84
N ASP A 304 8.34 16.64 3.45
CA ASP A 304 8.48 17.96 2.82
C ASP A 304 8.25 17.96 1.30
N GLU A 305 7.98 16.78 0.72
CA GLU A 305 7.70 16.56 -0.71
C GLU A 305 8.81 17.04 -1.67
N SER A 306 10.01 17.26 -1.15
CA SER A 306 11.16 17.63 -1.97
C SER A 306 11.84 16.43 -2.61
N ARG A 307 11.60 15.23 -2.07
CA ARG A 307 12.26 13.97 -2.46
C ARG A 307 11.29 12.79 -2.41
N ILE A 308 11.71 11.72 -3.05
CA ILE A 308 11.14 10.38 -2.86
C ILE A 308 12.22 9.43 -2.36
N LEU A 309 11.82 8.50 -1.50
CA LEU A 309 12.63 7.34 -1.11
C LEU A 309 12.21 6.17 -2.00
N LEU A 310 13.11 5.74 -2.86
CA LEU A 310 12.88 4.68 -3.84
C LEU A 310 13.59 3.39 -3.40
N LYS A 311 12.86 2.29 -3.41
CA LYS A 311 13.44 0.95 -3.37
C LYS A 311 13.92 0.57 -4.77
N ARG A 312 15.25 0.56 -4.95
CA ARG A 312 15.88 0.13 -6.19
C ARG A 312 16.23 -1.35 -6.10
N SER A 313 15.73 -2.15 -7.04
CA SER A 313 16.13 -3.56 -7.15
C SER A 313 17.50 -3.66 -7.79
N LEU A 314 18.43 -4.36 -7.15
CA LEU A 314 19.73 -4.70 -7.71
C LEU A 314 19.72 -6.13 -8.23
N GLU A 315 20.55 -6.45 -9.23
CA GLU A 315 20.61 -7.75 -9.93
C GLU A 315 20.85 -8.97 -9.03
N LYS A 316 21.31 -8.80 -7.79
CA LYS A 316 21.69 -9.88 -6.87
C LYS A 316 20.80 -10.03 -5.63
N LYS A 317 19.50 -9.87 -5.74
CA LYS A 317 18.54 -10.06 -4.63
C LYS A 317 18.68 -9.08 -3.46
N SER A 318 19.63 -8.16 -3.47
CA SER A 318 19.72 -7.06 -2.52
C SER A 318 19.03 -5.83 -3.10
N GLY A 319 18.34 -5.07 -2.29
CA GLY A 319 17.78 -3.77 -2.68
C GLY A 319 18.54 -2.65 -2.00
N ASP A 320 18.56 -1.50 -2.66
CA ASP A 320 19.02 -0.24 -2.05
C ASP A 320 17.81 0.65 -1.83
N LEU A 321 17.81 1.38 -0.72
CA LEU A 321 16.95 2.54 -0.55
C LEU A 321 17.75 3.79 -0.91
N VAL A 322 17.19 4.55 -1.84
CA VAL A 322 17.85 5.74 -2.37
C VAL A 322 16.92 6.95 -2.29
N TRP A 323 17.45 8.08 -1.78
CA TRP A 323 16.78 9.36 -1.93
C TRP A 323 16.96 9.88 -3.34
N ILE A 324 15.89 10.36 -3.93
CA ILE A 324 15.82 11.01 -5.23
C ILE A 324 15.27 12.43 -5.02
N ASP A 325 16.05 13.44 -5.31
CA ASP A 325 15.60 14.83 -5.27
C ASP A 325 14.64 15.08 -6.44
N LEU A 326 13.49 15.70 -6.17
CA LEU A 326 12.50 16.04 -7.18
C LEU A 326 12.83 17.39 -7.82
N PRO A 327 12.85 17.48 -9.14
CA PRO A 327 13.03 18.76 -9.82
C PRO A 327 11.76 19.62 -9.69
N PRO A 328 11.86 20.94 -9.91
CA PRO A 328 10.71 21.80 -10.04
C PRO A 328 9.78 21.31 -11.16
N LEU A 329 8.47 21.39 -10.93
CA LEU A 329 7.47 21.08 -11.95
C LEU A 329 7.43 22.23 -12.97
N SER A 330 7.31 21.89 -14.24
CA SER A 330 7.29 22.86 -15.35
C SER A 330 6.03 22.67 -16.18
N ALA A 331 5.48 23.76 -16.67
CA ALA A 331 4.33 23.70 -17.57
C ALA A 331 4.68 22.98 -18.88
N VAL A 332 3.81 22.08 -19.30
CA VAL A 332 3.92 21.42 -20.60
C VAL A 332 3.48 22.39 -21.69
N THR A 333 4.41 22.74 -22.56
CA THR A 333 4.07 23.53 -23.74
C THR A 333 3.54 22.62 -24.84
N LEU A 334 2.39 22.95 -25.40
CA LEU A 334 1.76 22.18 -26.48
C LEU A 334 2.75 21.96 -27.64
N GLY A 335 2.92 20.70 -28.03
CA GLY A 335 3.84 20.33 -29.14
C GLY A 335 5.30 20.12 -28.71
N HIS A 336 5.65 20.33 -27.43
CA HIS A 336 6.98 20.03 -26.91
C HIS A 336 6.98 18.80 -26.02
N ALA A 337 7.93 17.90 -26.24
CA ALA A 337 8.12 16.75 -25.35
C ALA A 337 8.61 17.23 -23.98
N VAL A 338 8.03 16.68 -22.89
CA VAL A 338 8.52 16.93 -21.55
C VAL A 338 9.91 16.33 -21.39
N PRO A 339 10.91 17.12 -20.99
CA PRO A 339 12.26 16.60 -20.82
C PRO A 339 12.29 15.54 -19.71
N VAL A 340 12.98 14.43 -19.99
CA VAL A 340 13.20 13.37 -19.00
C VAL A 340 14.55 13.62 -18.33
N SER A 341 14.55 13.93 -17.04
CA SER A 341 15.76 14.14 -16.27
C SER A 341 16.32 12.82 -15.72
N GLN A 342 17.65 12.78 -15.56
CA GLN A 342 18.32 11.73 -14.75
C GLN A 342 18.70 12.35 -13.41
N PRO A 343 17.92 12.08 -12.36
CA PRO A 343 18.20 12.69 -11.06
C PRO A 343 19.42 12.07 -10.39
N SER A 344 20.06 12.83 -9.49
CA SER A 344 21.03 12.28 -8.56
C SER A 344 20.33 11.44 -7.51
N ALA A 345 20.97 10.36 -7.09
CA ALA A 345 20.48 9.50 -6.03
C ALA A 345 21.50 9.39 -4.89
N ILE A 346 21.02 9.45 -3.66
CA ILE A 346 21.83 9.24 -2.45
C ILE A 346 21.37 7.93 -1.83
N SER A 347 22.24 6.94 -1.80
CA SER A 347 21.92 5.68 -1.14
C SER A 347 22.00 5.83 0.38
N ILE A 348 21.00 5.29 1.08
CA ILE A 348 20.89 5.35 2.54
C ILE A 348 20.87 3.99 3.21
N LEU A 349 20.55 2.93 2.48
CA LEU A 349 20.56 1.57 3.00
C LEU A 349 21.01 0.61 1.90
N HIS A 350 22.07 -0.13 2.18
CA HIS A 350 22.70 -1.05 1.24
C HIS A 350 22.63 -2.51 1.71
N GLY A 351 22.61 -3.41 0.75
CA GLY A 351 22.91 -4.82 0.98
C GLY A 351 21.87 -5.59 1.79
N LEU A 352 20.79 -4.97 2.21
CA LEU A 352 19.68 -5.64 2.87
C LEU A 352 18.61 -6.01 1.85
N THR A 353 18.16 -7.26 1.94
CA THR A 353 16.96 -7.67 1.22
C THR A 353 15.76 -7.36 2.10
N PHE A 354 14.91 -6.44 1.68
CA PHE A 354 13.72 -6.05 2.42
C PHE A 354 12.46 -6.14 1.57
N ARG A 355 11.37 -6.46 2.25
CA ARG A 355 10.05 -6.67 1.63
C ARG A 355 9.30 -5.36 1.52
N ASP A 356 9.26 -4.60 2.60
CA ASP A 356 8.47 -3.39 2.74
C ASP A 356 9.19 -2.33 3.56
N PHE A 357 8.85 -1.06 3.38
CA PHE A 357 9.43 0.05 4.11
C PHE A 357 8.46 1.22 4.17
N ALA A 358 8.60 2.07 5.18
CA ALA A 358 7.84 3.30 5.31
C ALA A 358 8.62 4.36 6.07
N ILE A 359 8.38 5.63 5.75
CA ILE A 359 8.89 6.78 6.47
C ILE A 359 7.86 7.17 7.54
N SER A 360 8.33 7.52 8.75
CA SER A 360 7.44 8.05 9.79
C SER A 360 6.79 9.37 9.35
N PRO A 361 5.59 9.71 9.84
CA PRO A 361 4.89 10.94 9.43
C PRO A 361 5.70 12.23 9.66
N ASP A 362 6.58 12.25 10.67
CA ASP A 362 7.46 13.36 10.98
C ASP A 362 8.80 13.35 10.19
N GLY A 363 9.01 12.33 9.35
CA GLY A 363 10.21 12.16 8.53
C GLY A 363 11.47 11.76 9.27
N ARG A 364 11.41 11.50 10.58
CA ARG A 364 12.60 11.22 11.38
C ARG A 364 13.04 9.77 11.39
N PHE A 365 12.14 8.85 11.01
CA PHE A 365 12.42 7.42 11.10
C PHE A 365 12.05 6.69 9.81
N LEU A 366 12.80 5.64 9.53
CA LEU A 366 12.56 4.68 8.48
C LEU A 366 12.29 3.31 9.11
N ALA A 367 11.14 2.73 8.88
CA ALA A 367 10.85 1.35 9.21
C ALA A 367 11.05 0.46 7.99
N VAL A 368 11.66 -0.72 8.18
CA VAL A 368 11.98 -1.68 7.11
C VAL A 368 11.67 -3.09 7.59
N VAL A 369 10.94 -3.88 6.81
CA VAL A 369 10.75 -5.33 7.03
C VAL A 369 11.74 -6.10 6.20
N ILE A 370 12.69 -6.78 6.87
CA ILE A 370 13.74 -7.54 6.20
C ILE A 370 13.18 -8.86 5.66
N THR A 371 13.53 -9.20 4.42
CA THR A 371 13.21 -10.50 3.82
C THR A 371 14.08 -11.60 4.46
N GLY A 372 13.50 -12.77 4.69
CA GLY A 372 14.20 -13.93 5.28
C GLY A 372 13.90 -14.07 6.77
N LYS A 373 14.37 -13.16 7.61
CA LYS A 373 13.99 -13.13 9.04
C LYS A 373 12.62 -12.49 9.27
N ARG A 374 12.14 -11.71 8.30
CA ARG A 374 10.92 -10.88 8.36
C ARG A 374 10.87 -9.94 9.57
N SER A 375 12.01 -9.61 10.18
CA SER A 375 12.07 -8.68 11.30
C SER A 375 11.78 -7.24 10.86
N LEU A 376 11.15 -6.46 11.74
CA LEU A 376 10.91 -5.04 11.54
C LEU A 376 12.03 -4.24 12.22
N LEU A 377 12.78 -3.49 11.45
CA LEU A 377 13.83 -2.58 11.92
C LEU A 377 13.38 -1.14 11.74
N VAL A 378 13.69 -0.29 12.72
CA VAL A 378 13.47 1.16 12.65
C VAL A 378 14.79 1.88 12.80
N PHE A 379 15.12 2.70 11.82
CA PHE A 379 16.34 3.50 11.75
C PHE A 379 16.04 4.99 11.88
N PRO A 380 16.92 5.79 12.50
CA PRO A 380 16.82 7.23 12.40
C PRO A 380 17.14 7.68 10.97
N LEU A 381 16.35 8.58 10.41
CA LEU A 381 16.67 9.22 9.13
C LEU A 381 17.45 10.49 9.37
N PRO A 382 18.56 10.70 8.66
CA PRO A 382 19.32 11.95 8.74
C PRO A 382 18.43 13.14 8.35
N GLN A 383 18.35 14.12 9.23
CA GLN A 383 17.71 15.40 8.94
C GLN A 383 18.70 16.23 8.10
N ARG A 384 18.23 16.86 7.03
CA ARG A 384 19.02 17.83 6.25
C ARG A 384 18.84 19.22 6.79
#